data_3ed368b561a7faa50b8579765a1fa8e9
#
_entry.id   3ed368b561a7faa50b8579765a1fa8e9
#
_cell.length_a   1.000
_cell.length_b   1.000
_cell.length_c   1.000
_cell.angle_alpha   90.00
_cell.angle_beta   90.00
_cell.angle_gamma   90.00
#
_symmetry.space_group_name_H-M   'P 1'
#
loop_
_entity.id
_entity.type
_entity.pdbx_description
1 polymer ?
#
loop_
_entity_poly.entity_id
_entity_poly.type
_entity_poly.pdbx_seq_one_letter_code
_entity_poly.pdbx_strand_id
1 'polypeptide(L)'
;MTEQDVELVTMRRVSLRLLPFLFLLYIFCWLDRSNISIAALQMNSELKFSSAAFGFGAGVFFLSYSLFEVPSNLILARVGARRWLARIAITWGLLACSMMWVRTPLQFYAVRFLLGMAEAGFFPGVIYYLSLWFPATYRARAISGIIIGIPLSQVLGAPLGGALLGLTGVGHLSGWQWLFLVEGLPPVLLGFAALAYLTDRPEDARWLSTQQRDWVSSRMQLEREQTVAAHDSPLRALGHPLLWVLILPYFALCTIGYGATFWTPLLVRDALGTSDSATAVIVGAIYLLAALVYPLAGMLSDRIGDRCGMTALGLAFYCVGGIGVALLPHTILRVLALAVLQIGNPIFMTSFWCVPTKLLKGSSAAAGIALISSIGTTGGFFGPSIIGYLKQTTGSDSGAFLGLAGLALLGAFVCIGLRQATAFRPRPNLIGVAPSSQSA
;
A
#
# COMPACT_ATOMS: atom_id res chain seq x y z
N MET A 1 27.52 -25.72 -18.16
CA MET A 1 26.41 -25.42 -17.24
C MET A 1 25.15 -26.04 -17.81
N THR A 2 24.40 -26.78 -17.01
CA THR A 2 23.07 -27.25 -17.42
C THR A 2 22.12 -26.05 -17.59
N GLU A 3 21.00 -26.24 -18.30
CA GLU A 3 19.99 -25.17 -18.45
C GLU A 3 19.46 -24.70 -17.10
N GLN A 4 19.29 -25.61 -16.14
CA GLN A 4 18.90 -25.30 -14.77
C GLN A 4 19.95 -24.48 -14.01
N ASP A 5 21.23 -24.72 -14.23
CA ASP A 5 22.29 -23.89 -13.64
C ASP A 5 22.25 -22.46 -14.19
N VAL A 6 22.03 -22.31 -15.50
CA VAL A 6 21.89 -20.99 -16.14
C VAL A 6 20.70 -20.24 -15.57
N GLU A 7 19.55 -20.89 -15.41
CA GLU A 7 18.34 -20.33 -14.83
C GLU A 7 18.60 -19.80 -13.41
N LEU A 8 19.10 -20.66 -12.51
CA LEU A 8 19.31 -20.30 -11.10
C LEU A 8 20.31 -19.14 -10.95
N VAL A 9 21.44 -19.19 -11.66
CA VAL A 9 22.47 -18.15 -11.61
C VAL A 9 21.91 -16.85 -12.18
N THR A 10 21.16 -16.90 -13.28
CA THR A 10 20.56 -15.74 -13.94
C THR A 10 19.52 -15.09 -13.04
N MET A 11 18.58 -15.85 -12.51
CA MET A 11 17.52 -15.33 -11.64
C MET A 11 18.07 -14.75 -10.35
N ARG A 12 19.11 -15.38 -9.76
CA ARG A 12 19.81 -14.81 -8.61
C ARG A 12 20.45 -13.46 -8.94
N ARG A 13 21.11 -13.35 -10.08
CA ARG A 13 21.80 -12.11 -10.51
C ARG A 13 20.79 -10.99 -10.80
N VAL A 14 19.70 -11.29 -11.50
CA VAL A 14 18.58 -10.37 -11.75
C VAL A 14 17.96 -9.90 -10.45
N SER A 15 17.66 -10.83 -9.55
CA SER A 15 17.05 -10.52 -8.23
C SER A 15 17.94 -9.60 -7.41
N LEU A 16 19.22 -9.93 -7.25
CA LEU A 16 20.16 -9.13 -6.45
C LEU A 16 20.41 -7.74 -7.04
N ARG A 17 20.26 -7.56 -8.35
CA ARG A 17 20.41 -6.25 -8.98
C ARG A 17 19.15 -5.41 -8.92
N LEU A 18 17.98 -5.97 -9.23
CA LEU A 18 16.77 -5.17 -9.41
C LEU A 18 15.97 -5.02 -8.12
N LEU A 19 15.80 -6.10 -7.34
CA LEU A 19 14.90 -6.06 -6.19
C LEU A 19 15.34 -5.11 -5.08
N PRO A 20 16.63 -5.03 -4.66
CA PRO A 20 17.02 -4.09 -3.60
C PRO A 20 16.79 -2.64 -3.98
N PHE A 21 17.04 -2.27 -5.25
CA PHE A 21 16.83 -0.93 -5.74
C PHE A 21 15.35 -0.54 -5.77
N LEU A 22 14.50 -1.41 -6.31
CA LEU A 22 13.05 -1.19 -6.36
C LEU A 22 12.43 -1.23 -4.96
N PHE A 23 12.94 -2.08 -4.09
CA PHE A 23 12.53 -2.16 -2.69
C PHE A 23 12.82 -0.87 -1.95
N LEU A 24 14.02 -0.31 -2.14
CA LEU A 24 14.39 0.97 -1.53
C LEU A 24 13.51 2.11 -2.02
N LEU A 25 13.24 2.21 -3.33
CA LEU A 25 12.28 3.16 -3.88
C LEU A 25 10.88 2.97 -3.27
N TYR A 26 10.46 1.73 -3.07
CA TYR A 26 9.13 1.42 -2.52
C TYR A 26 9.01 1.78 -1.04
N ILE A 27 10.09 1.63 -0.27
CA ILE A 27 10.15 2.12 1.12
C ILE A 27 9.94 3.63 1.15
N PHE A 28 10.68 4.41 0.35
CA PHE A 28 10.53 5.86 0.32
C PHE A 28 9.15 6.30 -0.18
N CYS A 29 8.54 5.59 -1.11
CA CYS A 29 7.18 5.81 -1.54
C CYS A 29 6.17 5.73 -0.37
N TRP A 30 6.31 4.73 0.50
CA TRP A 30 5.43 4.56 1.65
C TRP A 30 5.79 5.48 2.83
N LEU A 31 7.06 5.82 3.02
CA LEU A 31 7.49 6.85 3.96
C LEU A 31 6.83 8.18 3.63
N ASP A 32 6.92 8.61 2.37
CA ASP A 32 6.37 9.88 1.90
C ASP A 32 4.84 9.95 2.01
N ARG A 33 4.15 8.83 1.81
CA ARG A 33 2.69 8.76 2.05
C ARG A 33 2.31 8.95 3.51
N SER A 34 3.10 8.45 4.44
CA SER A 34 2.78 8.43 5.87
C SER A 34 3.36 9.61 6.65
N ASN A 35 4.43 10.25 6.16
CA ASN A 35 5.16 11.31 6.86
C ASN A 35 4.28 12.52 7.22
N ILE A 36 3.28 12.83 6.41
CA ILE A 36 2.32 13.90 6.69
C ILE A 36 1.60 13.72 8.03
N SER A 37 1.39 12.48 8.47
CA SER A 37 0.75 12.18 9.75
C SER A 37 1.64 12.56 10.94
N ILE A 38 2.94 12.35 10.83
CA ILE A 38 3.93 12.74 11.82
C ILE A 38 4.20 14.25 11.76
N ALA A 39 4.34 14.80 10.55
CA ALA A 39 4.49 16.24 10.36
C ALA A 39 3.35 17.04 10.98
N ALA A 40 2.12 16.49 10.96
CA ALA A 40 0.92 17.12 11.52
C ALA A 40 1.05 17.49 13.00
N LEU A 41 1.91 16.78 13.77
CA LEU A 41 2.17 17.07 15.17
C LEU A 41 2.69 18.50 15.39
N GLN A 42 3.48 19.04 14.46
CA GLN A 42 4.01 20.41 14.51
C GLN A 42 3.38 21.30 13.45
N MET A 43 3.28 20.85 12.21
CA MET A 43 2.82 21.62 11.06
C MET A 43 1.44 22.24 11.29
N ASN A 44 0.47 21.49 11.83
CA ASN A 44 -0.89 21.98 12.04
C ASN A 44 -0.96 23.12 13.04
N SER A 45 -0.18 23.07 14.12
CA SER A 45 -0.13 24.13 15.12
C SER A 45 0.62 25.37 14.61
N GLU A 46 1.74 25.20 13.92
CA GLU A 46 2.56 26.27 13.38
C GLU A 46 1.85 27.03 12.26
N LEU A 47 1.23 26.30 11.31
CA LEU A 47 0.50 26.87 10.19
C LEU A 47 -0.97 27.19 10.51
N LYS A 48 -1.42 26.91 11.73
CA LYS A 48 -2.80 27.09 12.20
C LYS A 48 -3.83 26.40 11.29
N PHE A 49 -3.49 25.20 10.83
CA PHE A 49 -4.43 24.41 10.03
C PHE A 49 -5.56 23.87 10.89
N SER A 50 -6.79 24.06 10.42
CA SER A 50 -7.95 23.43 11.04
C SER A 50 -7.94 21.90 10.79
N SER A 51 -8.68 21.17 11.62
CA SER A 51 -8.85 19.72 11.45
C SER A 51 -9.40 19.36 10.08
N ALA A 52 -10.36 20.14 9.55
CA ALA A 52 -10.90 19.92 8.21
C ALA A 52 -9.86 20.21 7.12
N ALA A 53 -9.06 21.28 7.26
CA ALA A 53 -7.99 21.57 6.32
C ALA A 53 -6.95 20.46 6.25
N PHE A 54 -6.52 19.96 7.42
CA PHE A 54 -5.59 18.83 7.48
C PHE A 54 -6.20 17.56 6.86
N GLY A 55 -7.41 17.20 7.26
CA GLY A 55 -8.08 15.99 6.76
C GLY A 55 -8.28 16.01 5.24
N PHE A 56 -8.73 17.14 4.68
CA PHE A 56 -8.90 17.32 3.24
C PHE A 56 -7.56 17.22 2.51
N GLY A 57 -6.54 17.95 2.97
CA GLY A 57 -5.22 17.96 2.33
C GLY A 57 -4.51 16.60 2.42
N ALA A 58 -4.67 15.86 3.52
CA ALA A 58 -4.16 14.49 3.63
C ALA A 58 -4.86 13.56 2.62
N GLY A 59 -6.18 13.73 2.45
CA GLY A 59 -7.00 12.90 1.58
C GLY A 59 -6.87 13.21 0.08
N VAL A 60 -6.71 14.47 -0.32
CA VAL A 60 -6.73 14.90 -1.73
C VAL A 60 -5.66 14.21 -2.60
N PHE A 61 -4.57 13.77 -1.99
CA PHE A 61 -3.56 12.91 -2.59
C PHE A 61 -4.16 11.67 -3.25
N PHE A 62 -5.06 10.97 -2.56
CA PHE A 62 -5.64 9.71 -3.07
C PHE A 62 -6.61 9.94 -4.22
N LEU A 63 -7.28 11.09 -4.23
CA LEU A 63 -8.16 11.46 -5.34
C LEU A 63 -7.36 11.64 -6.63
N SER A 64 -6.27 12.43 -6.57
CA SER A 64 -5.40 12.63 -7.73
C SER A 64 -4.65 11.35 -8.11
N TYR A 65 -4.17 10.58 -7.12
CA TYR A 65 -3.52 9.28 -7.36
C TYR A 65 -4.42 8.35 -8.17
N SER A 66 -5.67 8.13 -7.74
CA SER A 66 -6.64 7.26 -8.44
C SER A 66 -6.98 7.78 -9.84
N LEU A 67 -7.13 9.10 -10.02
CA LEU A 67 -7.46 9.70 -11.30
C LEU A 67 -6.33 9.54 -12.33
N PHE A 68 -5.07 9.66 -11.90
CA PHE A 68 -3.91 9.63 -12.79
C PHE A 68 -3.21 8.27 -12.87
N GLU A 69 -3.62 7.25 -12.09
CA GLU A 69 -3.00 5.92 -12.09
C GLU A 69 -3.07 5.24 -13.48
N VAL A 70 -4.25 5.22 -14.10
CA VAL A 70 -4.42 4.60 -15.43
C VAL A 70 -3.69 5.39 -16.52
N PRO A 71 -3.85 6.72 -16.66
CA PRO A 71 -3.08 7.51 -17.61
C PRO A 71 -1.56 7.32 -17.48
N SER A 72 -1.04 7.31 -16.24
CA SER A 72 0.39 7.11 -15.97
C SER A 72 0.90 5.78 -16.49
N ASN A 73 0.14 4.68 -16.26
CA ASN A 73 0.52 3.35 -16.73
C ASN A 73 0.46 3.22 -18.26
N LEU A 74 -0.46 3.89 -18.92
CA LEU A 74 -0.51 3.93 -20.39
C LEU A 74 0.72 4.64 -20.98
N ILE A 75 1.17 5.71 -20.33
CA ILE A 75 2.40 6.41 -20.75
C ILE A 75 3.63 5.54 -20.49
N LEU A 76 3.70 4.88 -19.32
CA LEU A 76 4.77 3.95 -18.96
C LEU A 76 4.98 2.87 -20.03
N ALA A 77 3.88 2.28 -20.51
CA ALA A 77 3.94 1.25 -21.56
C ALA A 77 4.54 1.76 -22.89
N ARG A 78 4.41 3.07 -23.19
CA ARG A 78 4.94 3.70 -24.41
C ARG A 78 6.37 4.21 -24.25
N VAL A 79 6.68 4.82 -23.11
CA VAL A 79 7.96 5.52 -22.86
C VAL A 79 9.05 4.55 -22.40
N GLY A 80 8.66 3.41 -21.81
CA GLY A 80 9.54 2.45 -21.16
C GLY A 80 9.58 2.64 -19.64
N ALA A 81 9.74 1.52 -18.93
CA ALA A 81 9.62 1.48 -17.47
C ALA A 81 10.74 2.27 -16.77
N ARG A 82 12.00 2.15 -17.23
CA ARG A 82 13.15 2.83 -16.65
C ARG A 82 12.96 4.35 -16.60
N ARG A 83 12.65 4.95 -17.75
CA ARG A 83 12.49 6.40 -17.87
C ARG A 83 11.27 6.88 -17.06
N TRP A 84 10.18 6.12 -17.11
CA TRP A 84 8.95 6.53 -16.47
C TRP A 84 9.01 6.40 -14.95
N LEU A 85 9.56 5.30 -14.40
CA LEU A 85 9.79 5.14 -12.97
C LEU A 85 10.77 6.18 -12.43
N ALA A 86 11.83 6.49 -13.18
CA ALA A 86 12.76 7.56 -12.84
C ALA A 86 12.05 8.93 -12.77
N ARG A 87 11.23 9.26 -13.80
CA ARG A 87 10.43 10.50 -13.80
C ARG A 87 9.50 10.56 -12.59
N ILE A 88 8.78 9.46 -12.31
CA ILE A 88 7.90 9.38 -11.14
C ILE A 88 8.69 9.71 -9.87
N ALA A 89 9.81 9.02 -9.62
CA ALA A 89 10.63 9.19 -8.42
C ALA A 89 11.17 10.61 -8.27
N ILE A 90 11.70 11.21 -9.35
CA ILE A 90 12.22 12.58 -9.34
C ILE A 90 11.10 13.59 -9.07
N THR A 91 9.98 13.48 -9.77
CA THR A 91 8.90 14.47 -9.65
C THR A 91 8.20 14.39 -8.32
N TRP A 92 7.92 13.17 -7.80
CA TRP A 92 7.31 13.03 -6.49
C TRP A 92 8.27 13.52 -5.39
N GLY A 93 9.57 13.14 -5.44
CA GLY A 93 10.54 13.56 -4.43
C GLY A 93 10.71 15.08 -4.38
N LEU A 94 10.74 15.77 -5.55
CA LEU A 94 10.76 17.24 -5.60
C LEU A 94 9.50 17.87 -5.00
N LEU A 95 8.33 17.29 -5.29
CA LEU A 95 7.07 17.76 -4.71
C LEU A 95 7.00 17.48 -3.21
N ALA A 96 7.51 16.34 -2.75
CA ALA A 96 7.64 16.04 -1.31
C ALA A 96 8.53 17.08 -0.62
N CYS A 97 9.72 17.36 -1.17
CA CYS A 97 10.57 18.43 -0.66
C CYS A 97 9.86 19.80 -0.67
N SER A 98 9.03 20.09 -1.69
CA SER A 98 8.32 21.37 -1.79
C SER A 98 7.29 21.60 -0.67
N MET A 99 6.87 20.54 0.03
CA MET A 99 6.03 20.65 1.22
C MET A 99 6.63 21.55 2.28
N MET A 100 7.95 21.65 2.39
CA MET A 100 8.62 22.53 3.38
C MET A 100 8.29 24.02 3.19
N TRP A 101 7.88 24.44 2.01
CA TRP A 101 7.51 25.84 1.71
C TRP A 101 6.03 26.13 1.83
N VAL A 102 5.20 25.15 2.17
CA VAL A 102 3.76 25.35 2.39
C VAL A 102 3.51 26.29 3.56
N ARG A 103 2.60 27.26 3.37
CA ARG A 103 2.20 28.26 4.39
C ARG A 103 0.68 28.37 4.51
N THR A 104 -0.06 27.98 3.50
CA THR A 104 -1.53 28.13 3.46
C THR A 104 -2.21 26.81 3.15
N PRO A 105 -3.49 26.60 3.57
CA PRO A 105 -4.23 25.40 3.22
C PRO A 105 -4.32 25.15 1.71
N LEU A 106 -4.47 26.21 0.89
CA LEU A 106 -4.54 26.06 -0.57
C LEU A 106 -3.24 25.52 -1.16
N GLN A 107 -2.08 26.02 -0.69
CA GLN A 107 -0.77 25.50 -1.10
C GLN A 107 -0.62 24.03 -0.67
N PHE A 108 -1.07 23.70 0.55
CA PHE A 108 -1.08 22.33 1.04
C PHE A 108 -1.89 21.41 0.14
N TYR A 109 -3.11 21.79 -0.22
CA TYR A 109 -3.97 21.02 -1.14
C TYR A 109 -3.35 20.87 -2.53
N ALA A 110 -2.79 21.95 -3.07
CA ALA A 110 -2.17 21.93 -4.39
C ALA A 110 -0.96 20.99 -4.44
N VAL A 111 -0.04 21.09 -3.47
CA VAL A 111 1.14 20.23 -3.42
C VAL A 111 0.74 18.76 -3.18
N ARG A 112 -0.21 18.48 -2.29
CA ARG A 112 -0.72 17.12 -2.05
C ARG A 112 -1.42 16.53 -3.27
N PHE A 113 -2.20 17.34 -4.03
CA PHE A 113 -2.79 16.90 -5.29
C PHE A 113 -1.73 16.58 -6.35
N LEU A 114 -0.75 17.47 -6.54
CA LEU A 114 0.34 17.27 -7.48
C LEU A 114 1.21 16.07 -7.10
N LEU A 115 1.42 15.85 -5.80
CA LEU A 115 2.17 14.70 -5.29
C LEU A 115 1.47 13.38 -5.63
N GLY A 116 0.14 13.28 -5.39
CA GLY A 116 -0.63 12.10 -5.78
C GLY A 116 -0.61 11.85 -7.29
N MET A 117 -0.71 12.91 -8.11
CA MET A 117 -0.59 12.82 -9.56
C MET A 117 0.81 12.35 -10.00
N ALA A 118 1.87 12.86 -9.36
CA ALA A 118 3.25 12.53 -9.71
C ALA A 118 3.60 11.07 -9.34
N GLU A 119 3.11 10.57 -8.20
CA GLU A 119 3.34 9.22 -7.70
C GLU A 119 2.42 8.18 -8.38
N ALA A 120 1.33 8.63 -9.00
CA ALA A 120 0.38 7.74 -9.66
C ALA A 120 1.05 6.82 -10.68
N GLY A 121 0.72 5.54 -10.59
CA GLY A 121 1.28 4.50 -11.47
C GLY A 121 2.65 3.95 -11.05
N PHE A 122 3.22 4.37 -9.90
CA PHE A 122 4.50 3.84 -9.44
C PHE A 122 4.44 2.33 -9.16
N PHE A 123 3.52 1.89 -8.30
CA PHE A 123 3.43 0.48 -7.94
C PHE A 123 3.02 -0.43 -9.11
N PRO A 124 1.98 -0.14 -9.91
CA PRO A 124 1.71 -0.88 -11.12
C PRO A 124 2.87 -0.87 -12.12
N GLY A 125 3.60 0.25 -12.21
CA GLY A 125 4.81 0.38 -13.02
C GLY A 125 5.94 -0.55 -12.57
N VAL A 126 6.14 -0.70 -11.26
CA VAL A 126 7.09 -1.67 -10.69
C VAL A 126 6.66 -3.10 -11.03
N ILE A 127 5.38 -3.44 -10.87
CA ILE A 127 4.86 -4.76 -11.27
C ILE A 127 5.08 -5.03 -12.75
N TYR A 128 4.77 -4.05 -13.61
CA TYR A 128 5.02 -4.14 -15.05
C TYR A 128 6.51 -4.36 -15.33
N TYR A 129 7.40 -3.58 -14.71
CA TYR A 129 8.84 -3.73 -14.85
C TYR A 129 9.31 -5.14 -14.45
N LEU A 130 8.86 -5.63 -13.30
CA LEU A 130 9.18 -7.00 -12.85
C LEU A 130 8.65 -8.06 -13.83
N SER A 131 7.52 -7.82 -14.49
CA SER A 131 6.98 -8.74 -15.49
C SER A 131 7.82 -8.83 -16.77
N LEU A 132 8.71 -7.88 -17.02
CA LEU A 132 9.67 -7.92 -18.13
C LEU A 132 10.92 -8.75 -17.82
N TRP A 133 11.21 -8.99 -16.52
CA TRP A 133 12.46 -9.59 -16.04
C TRP A 133 12.27 -10.95 -15.38
N PHE A 134 11.11 -11.19 -14.78
CA PHE A 134 10.84 -12.38 -13.99
C PHE A 134 9.76 -13.26 -14.63
N PRO A 135 10.10 -14.50 -15.02
CA PRO A 135 9.10 -15.51 -15.37
C PRO A 135 8.04 -15.69 -14.27
N ALA A 136 6.84 -16.18 -14.62
CA ALA A 136 5.71 -16.32 -13.71
C ALA A 136 6.06 -17.08 -12.42
N THR A 137 6.95 -18.09 -12.51
CA THR A 137 7.44 -18.92 -11.39
C THR A 137 8.21 -18.11 -10.33
N TYR A 138 8.90 -17.04 -10.72
CA TYR A 138 9.71 -16.18 -9.84
C TYR A 138 9.02 -14.86 -9.50
N ARG A 139 8.10 -14.41 -10.37
CA ARG A 139 7.45 -13.07 -10.29
C ARG A 139 6.70 -12.86 -8.98
N ALA A 140 5.92 -13.84 -8.53
CA ALA A 140 5.16 -13.73 -7.29
C ALA A 140 6.08 -13.50 -6.08
N ARG A 141 7.22 -14.21 -6.00
CA ARG A 141 8.21 -14.03 -4.94
C ARG A 141 8.88 -12.67 -5.01
N ALA A 142 9.21 -12.18 -6.21
CA ALA A 142 9.81 -10.87 -6.42
C ALA A 142 8.87 -9.74 -5.97
N ILE A 143 7.58 -9.79 -6.35
CA ILE A 143 6.56 -8.83 -5.94
C ILE A 143 6.36 -8.87 -4.42
N SER A 144 6.23 -10.05 -3.83
CA SER A 144 6.08 -10.21 -2.37
C SER A 144 7.27 -9.62 -1.61
N GLY A 145 8.49 -9.79 -2.14
CA GLY A 145 9.69 -9.20 -1.55
C GLY A 145 9.65 -7.66 -1.52
N ILE A 146 9.03 -7.02 -2.52
CA ILE A 146 8.88 -5.56 -2.53
C ILE A 146 7.76 -5.11 -1.59
N ILE A 147 6.63 -5.84 -1.53
CA ILE A 147 5.47 -5.48 -0.70
C ILE A 147 5.82 -5.47 0.81
N ILE A 148 6.80 -6.25 1.26
CA ILE A 148 7.31 -6.19 2.65
C ILE A 148 7.82 -4.78 3.01
N GLY A 149 8.19 -3.96 2.03
CA GLY A 149 8.52 -2.56 2.23
C GLY A 149 7.41 -1.74 2.89
N ILE A 150 6.12 -2.10 2.72
CA ILE A 150 4.98 -1.37 3.32
C ILE A 150 5.06 -1.37 4.86
N PRO A 151 4.96 -2.53 5.55
CA PRO A 151 5.03 -2.53 7.00
C PRO A 151 6.39 -2.03 7.51
N LEU A 152 7.48 -2.30 6.80
CA LEU A 152 8.80 -1.84 7.19
C LEU A 152 8.91 -0.32 7.17
N SER A 153 8.39 0.35 6.14
CA SER A 153 8.36 1.82 6.06
C SER A 153 7.54 2.44 7.18
N GLN A 154 6.41 1.85 7.55
CA GLN A 154 5.58 2.34 8.65
C GLN A 154 6.29 2.21 10.01
N VAL A 155 6.96 1.08 10.25
CA VAL A 155 7.71 0.82 11.49
C VAL A 155 8.91 1.75 11.63
N LEU A 156 9.63 2.01 10.55
CA LEU A 156 10.82 2.86 10.56
C LEU A 156 10.48 4.34 10.43
N GLY A 157 9.46 4.67 9.64
CA GLY A 157 9.11 6.04 9.29
C GLY A 157 8.62 6.86 10.48
N ALA A 158 7.79 6.29 11.35
CA ALA A 158 7.28 7.04 12.48
C ALA A 158 8.42 7.45 13.47
N PRO A 159 9.29 6.55 13.97
CA PRO A 159 10.42 6.97 14.81
C PRO A 159 11.43 7.90 14.10
N LEU A 160 11.72 7.66 12.82
CA LEU A 160 12.56 8.53 12.01
C LEU A 160 11.96 9.94 11.91
N GLY A 161 10.69 10.02 11.55
CA GLY A 161 9.97 11.29 11.52
C GLY A 161 9.96 12.01 12.85
N GLY A 162 9.74 11.29 13.95
CA GLY A 162 9.82 11.84 15.30
C GLY A 162 11.21 12.39 15.67
N ALA A 163 12.27 11.72 15.23
CA ALA A 163 13.63 12.22 15.41
C ALA A 163 13.89 13.51 14.58
N LEU A 164 13.37 13.56 13.34
CA LEU A 164 13.45 14.73 12.48
C LEU A 164 12.67 15.92 13.02
N LEU A 165 11.51 15.69 13.65
CA LEU A 165 10.76 16.75 14.35
C LEU A 165 11.60 17.39 15.47
N GLY A 166 12.53 16.65 16.08
CA GLY A 166 13.48 17.16 17.09
C GLY A 166 14.49 18.16 16.53
N LEU A 167 14.67 18.28 15.22
CA LEU A 167 15.59 19.22 14.57
C LEU A 167 15.03 20.66 14.45
N THR A 168 13.93 20.97 15.12
CA THR A 168 13.35 22.32 15.12
C THR A 168 14.38 23.37 15.54
N GLY A 169 14.55 24.43 14.70
CA GLY A 169 15.53 25.50 14.91
C GLY A 169 16.87 25.27 14.21
N VAL A 170 17.21 24.05 13.81
CA VAL A 170 18.41 23.79 13.02
C VAL A 170 18.24 24.38 11.62
N GLY A 171 19.19 25.21 11.19
CA GLY A 171 19.14 25.88 9.89
C GLY A 171 17.92 26.82 9.69
N HIS A 172 17.37 27.35 10.79
CA HIS A 172 16.14 28.18 10.80
C HIS A 172 14.91 27.47 10.26
N LEU A 173 14.89 26.12 10.24
CA LEU A 173 13.77 25.29 9.79
C LEU A 173 13.05 24.67 10.98
N SER A 174 11.74 24.46 10.83
CA SER A 174 10.94 23.64 11.74
C SER A 174 11.23 22.16 11.52
N GLY A 175 11.00 21.32 12.52
CA GLY A 175 11.26 19.88 12.41
C GLY A 175 10.44 19.19 11.30
N TRP A 176 9.18 19.62 11.10
CA TRP A 176 8.35 19.09 10.01
C TRP A 176 8.89 19.47 8.61
N GLN A 177 9.61 20.59 8.47
CA GLN A 177 10.27 20.95 7.20
C GLN A 177 11.47 20.04 6.94
N TRP A 178 12.26 19.73 7.97
CA TRP A 178 13.35 18.74 7.90
C TRP A 178 12.83 17.38 7.48
N LEU A 179 11.67 16.96 8.02
CA LEU A 179 11.05 15.68 7.68
C LEU A 179 10.78 15.57 6.18
N PHE A 180 10.11 16.56 5.58
CA PHE A 180 9.85 16.56 4.13
C PHE A 180 11.11 16.68 3.28
N LEU A 181 12.11 17.41 3.73
CA LEU A 181 13.39 17.54 3.01
C LEU A 181 14.16 16.22 3.02
N VAL A 182 14.33 15.62 4.20
CA VAL A 182 15.15 14.40 4.38
C VAL A 182 14.50 13.19 3.76
N GLU A 183 13.18 13.06 3.81
CA GLU A 183 12.46 11.94 3.20
C GLU A 183 12.18 12.14 1.71
N GLY A 184 12.03 13.37 1.24
CA GLY A 184 11.78 13.68 -0.17
C GLY A 184 13.04 13.67 -1.05
N LEU A 185 14.22 13.98 -0.51
CA LEU A 185 15.47 14.03 -1.29
C LEU A 185 15.93 12.66 -1.81
N PRO A 186 15.92 11.57 -1.03
CA PRO A 186 16.36 10.26 -1.50
C PRO A 186 15.62 9.75 -2.75
N PRO A 187 14.28 9.87 -2.88
CA PRO A 187 13.60 9.54 -4.13
C PRO A 187 14.12 10.28 -5.35
N VAL A 188 14.47 11.57 -5.21
CA VAL A 188 15.06 12.35 -6.31
C VAL A 188 16.38 11.75 -6.75
N LEU A 189 17.28 11.47 -5.78
CA LEU A 189 18.59 10.87 -6.04
C LEU A 189 18.46 9.46 -6.65
N LEU A 190 17.57 8.64 -6.11
CA LEU A 190 17.27 7.31 -6.63
C LEU A 190 16.63 7.37 -8.02
N GLY A 191 15.82 8.38 -8.31
CA GLY A 191 15.24 8.60 -9.63
C GLY A 191 16.34 8.89 -10.68
N PHE A 192 17.31 9.73 -10.38
CA PHE A 192 18.49 9.92 -11.25
C PHE A 192 19.33 8.64 -11.36
N ALA A 193 19.56 7.95 -10.24
CA ALA A 193 20.26 6.67 -10.25
C ALA A 193 19.53 5.62 -11.10
N ALA A 194 18.19 5.59 -11.10
CA ALA A 194 17.39 4.68 -11.91
C ALA A 194 17.68 4.80 -13.41
N LEU A 195 17.94 6.02 -13.91
CA LEU A 195 18.29 6.26 -15.32
C LEU A 195 19.60 5.57 -15.73
N ALA A 196 20.55 5.42 -14.80
CA ALA A 196 21.82 4.77 -15.06
C ALA A 196 21.82 3.28 -14.68
N TYR A 197 21.08 2.91 -13.62
CA TYR A 197 21.15 1.60 -13.03
C TYR A 197 20.14 0.60 -13.59
N LEU A 198 18.91 1.02 -13.88
CA LEU A 198 17.87 0.16 -14.45
C LEU A 198 18.08 -0.01 -15.95
N THR A 199 17.62 -1.12 -16.47
CA THR A 199 17.64 -1.45 -17.91
C THR A 199 16.22 -1.79 -18.32
N ASP A 200 15.73 -1.26 -19.45
CA ASP A 200 14.35 -1.45 -19.86
C ASP A 200 14.02 -2.91 -20.23
N ARG A 201 14.93 -3.58 -20.91
CA ARG A 201 14.71 -4.95 -21.41
C ARG A 201 15.89 -5.87 -21.11
N PRO A 202 15.67 -7.17 -20.98
CA PRO A 202 16.75 -8.15 -20.79
C PRO A 202 17.79 -8.12 -21.93
N GLU A 203 17.36 -7.88 -23.18
CA GLU A 203 18.22 -7.82 -24.36
C GLU A 203 19.31 -6.73 -24.25
N ASP A 204 18.99 -5.62 -23.57
CA ASP A 204 19.88 -4.47 -23.39
C ASP A 204 20.79 -4.62 -22.16
N ALA A 205 20.69 -5.71 -21.41
CA ALA A 205 21.36 -5.92 -20.13
C ALA A 205 22.85 -6.28 -20.29
N ARG A 206 23.72 -5.30 -20.43
CA ARG A 206 25.18 -5.48 -20.56
C ARG A 206 25.83 -6.14 -19.32
N TRP A 207 25.15 -6.14 -18.19
CA TRP A 207 25.59 -6.76 -16.95
C TRP A 207 25.27 -8.26 -16.84
N LEU A 208 24.52 -8.82 -17.78
CA LEU A 208 24.31 -10.27 -17.98
C LEU A 208 25.27 -10.79 -19.05
N SER A 209 25.69 -12.05 -18.94
CA SER A 209 26.37 -12.75 -20.03
C SER A 209 25.40 -12.96 -21.21
N THR A 210 25.93 -13.20 -22.40
CA THR A 210 25.11 -13.49 -23.59
C THR A 210 24.16 -14.64 -23.34
N GLN A 211 24.64 -15.76 -22.78
CA GLN A 211 23.83 -16.94 -22.45
C GLN A 211 22.69 -16.61 -21.45
N GLN A 212 22.96 -15.77 -20.45
CA GLN A 212 21.96 -15.34 -19.48
C GLN A 212 20.90 -14.44 -20.10
N ARG A 213 21.30 -13.51 -20.97
CA ARG A 213 20.37 -12.64 -21.71
C ARG A 213 19.45 -13.43 -22.61
N ASP A 214 20.02 -14.34 -23.41
CA ASP A 214 19.28 -15.17 -24.35
C ASP A 214 18.28 -16.05 -23.59
N TRP A 215 18.68 -16.60 -22.45
CA TRP A 215 17.77 -17.40 -21.61
C TRP A 215 16.58 -16.58 -21.11
N VAL A 216 16.81 -15.39 -20.50
CA VAL A 216 15.71 -14.54 -20.01
C VAL A 216 14.82 -14.10 -21.16
N SER A 217 15.39 -13.61 -22.27
CA SER A 217 14.64 -13.10 -23.41
C SER A 217 13.77 -14.17 -24.04
N SER A 218 14.32 -15.37 -24.27
CA SER A 218 13.57 -16.51 -24.82
C SER A 218 12.44 -16.92 -23.90
N ARG A 219 12.72 -17.00 -22.58
CA ARG A 219 11.71 -17.41 -21.60
C ARG A 219 10.57 -16.41 -21.52
N MET A 220 10.87 -15.11 -21.51
CA MET A 220 9.87 -14.04 -21.50
C MET A 220 9.08 -13.95 -22.81
N GLN A 221 9.70 -14.25 -23.95
CA GLN A 221 9.02 -14.31 -25.24
C GLN A 221 7.99 -15.46 -25.27
N LEU A 222 8.38 -16.65 -24.87
CA LEU A 222 7.48 -17.84 -24.78
C LEU A 222 6.26 -17.54 -23.89
N GLU A 223 6.48 -16.89 -22.74
CA GLU A 223 5.39 -16.51 -21.84
C GLU A 223 4.44 -15.48 -22.46
N ARG A 224 4.97 -14.51 -23.22
CA ARG A 224 4.15 -13.53 -23.95
C ARG A 224 3.29 -14.20 -25.01
N GLU A 225 3.84 -15.09 -25.80
CA GLU A 225 3.10 -15.82 -26.84
C GLU A 225 1.95 -16.65 -26.23
N GLN A 226 2.20 -17.34 -25.11
CA GLN A 226 1.17 -18.07 -24.38
C GLN A 226 0.06 -17.15 -23.83
N THR A 227 0.43 -15.95 -23.38
CA THR A 227 -0.52 -14.98 -22.83
C THR A 227 -1.38 -14.35 -23.94
N VAL A 228 -0.80 -14.07 -25.11
CA VAL A 228 -1.53 -13.51 -26.26
C VAL A 228 -2.59 -14.50 -26.79
N ALA A 229 -2.33 -15.80 -26.74
CA ALA A 229 -3.29 -16.83 -27.12
C ALA A 229 -4.52 -16.92 -26.19
N ALA A 230 -4.47 -16.37 -24.96
CA ALA A 230 -5.51 -16.44 -23.94
C ALA A 230 -6.35 -15.15 -23.84
N HIS A 231 -6.60 -14.44 -24.92
CA HIS A 231 -7.28 -13.12 -24.94
C HIS A 231 -8.77 -13.20 -24.57
N ASP A 232 -9.07 -12.92 -23.29
CA ASP A 232 -10.37 -12.42 -22.87
C ASP A 232 -10.36 -10.88 -22.86
N SER A 233 -11.47 -10.28 -23.36
CA SER A 233 -11.58 -8.81 -23.36
C SER A 233 -11.57 -8.27 -21.92
N PRO A 234 -10.72 -7.28 -21.60
CA PRO A 234 -10.70 -6.61 -20.29
C PRO A 234 -12.07 -6.05 -19.89
N LEU A 235 -12.90 -5.65 -20.87
CA LEU A 235 -14.25 -5.12 -20.65
C LEU A 235 -15.21 -6.16 -20.08
N ARG A 236 -14.96 -7.46 -20.26
CA ARG A 236 -15.79 -8.52 -19.63
C ARG A 236 -15.74 -8.46 -18.10
N ALA A 237 -14.65 -7.97 -17.52
CA ALA A 237 -14.55 -7.77 -16.08
C ALA A 237 -15.63 -6.81 -15.57
N LEU A 238 -15.91 -5.72 -16.30
CA LEU A 238 -16.91 -4.72 -15.92
C LEU A 238 -18.34 -5.28 -15.84
N GLY A 239 -18.63 -6.32 -16.63
CA GLY A 239 -19.93 -7.01 -16.61
C GLY A 239 -20.10 -7.99 -15.45
N HIS A 240 -19.07 -8.27 -14.65
CA HIS A 240 -19.18 -9.26 -13.58
C HIS A 240 -19.68 -8.61 -12.27
N PRO A 241 -20.95 -8.90 -11.82
CA PRO A 241 -21.55 -8.18 -10.69
C PRO A 241 -20.77 -8.32 -9.38
N LEU A 242 -20.12 -9.45 -9.14
CA LEU A 242 -19.32 -9.68 -7.93
C LEU A 242 -18.11 -8.75 -7.81
N LEU A 243 -17.60 -8.19 -8.93
CA LEU A 243 -16.52 -7.20 -8.85
C LEU A 243 -16.99 -5.90 -8.21
N TRP A 244 -18.18 -5.45 -8.57
CA TRP A 244 -18.76 -4.24 -7.99
C TRP A 244 -19.04 -4.41 -6.49
N VAL A 245 -19.45 -5.61 -6.09
CA VAL A 245 -19.64 -5.95 -4.67
C VAL A 245 -18.30 -5.95 -3.91
N LEU A 246 -17.19 -6.39 -4.53
CA LEU A 246 -15.85 -6.39 -3.90
C LEU A 246 -15.23 -4.99 -3.74
N ILE A 247 -15.73 -3.99 -4.45
CA ILE A 247 -15.28 -2.60 -4.27
C ILE A 247 -15.59 -2.10 -2.86
N LEU A 248 -16.77 -2.41 -2.31
CA LEU A 248 -17.20 -1.89 -1.01
C LEU A 248 -16.29 -2.34 0.15
N PRO A 249 -15.93 -3.62 0.34
CA PRO A 249 -14.98 -4.02 1.38
C PRO A 249 -13.61 -3.34 1.26
N TYR A 250 -13.09 -3.19 0.04
CA TYR A 250 -11.80 -2.53 -0.18
C TYR A 250 -11.88 -1.01 0.03
N PHE A 251 -12.97 -0.39 -0.39
CA PHE A 251 -13.25 1.02 -0.11
C PHE A 251 -13.38 1.27 1.41
N ALA A 252 -14.08 0.40 2.13
CA ALA A 252 -14.21 0.48 3.58
C ALA A 252 -12.83 0.37 4.27
N LEU A 253 -12.00 -0.61 3.86
CA LEU A 253 -10.63 -0.73 4.34
C LEU A 253 -9.84 0.57 4.12
N CYS A 254 -9.84 1.10 2.90
CA CYS A 254 -9.09 2.29 2.56
C CYS A 254 -9.61 3.51 3.33
N THR A 255 -10.93 3.63 3.50
CA THR A 255 -11.54 4.77 4.19
C THR A 255 -11.14 4.80 5.66
N ILE A 256 -11.39 3.72 6.41
CA ILE A 256 -11.04 3.70 7.83
C ILE A 256 -9.53 3.57 8.05
N GLY A 257 -8.83 2.78 7.21
CA GLY A 257 -7.40 2.55 7.33
C GLY A 257 -6.58 3.83 7.14
N TYR A 258 -6.76 4.55 6.04
CA TYR A 258 -6.06 5.81 5.82
C TYR A 258 -6.55 6.92 6.75
N GLY A 259 -7.87 6.95 7.06
CA GLY A 259 -8.42 7.82 8.08
C GLY A 259 -7.67 7.67 9.40
N ALA A 260 -7.61 6.46 9.92
CA ALA A 260 -6.88 6.17 11.15
C ALA A 260 -5.38 6.47 11.03
N THR A 261 -4.72 6.03 9.95
CA THR A 261 -3.28 6.21 9.75
C THR A 261 -2.86 7.67 9.86
N PHE A 262 -3.60 8.59 9.21
CA PHE A 262 -3.23 10.01 9.25
C PHE A 262 -3.57 10.69 10.56
N TRP A 263 -4.55 10.19 11.30
CA TRP A 263 -4.94 10.77 12.58
C TRP A 263 -4.29 10.09 13.80
N THR A 264 -3.72 8.89 13.66
CA THR A 264 -3.11 8.13 14.76
C THR A 264 -2.10 8.94 15.58
N PRO A 265 -1.10 9.67 15.00
CA PRO A 265 -0.16 10.43 15.80
C PRO A 265 -0.83 11.52 16.65
N LEU A 266 -1.79 12.26 16.07
CA LEU A 266 -2.54 13.29 16.78
C LEU A 266 -3.39 12.68 17.90
N LEU A 267 -4.05 11.54 17.66
CA LEU A 267 -4.86 10.83 18.64
C LEU A 267 -4.02 10.24 19.78
N VAL A 268 -2.84 9.71 19.49
CA VAL A 268 -1.90 9.22 20.53
C VAL A 268 -1.40 10.37 21.39
N ARG A 269 -1.00 11.50 20.78
CA ARG A 269 -0.57 12.69 21.52
C ARG A 269 -1.70 13.23 22.40
N ASP A 270 -2.91 13.36 21.85
CA ASP A 270 -4.08 13.85 22.57
C ASP A 270 -4.47 12.93 23.75
N ALA A 271 -4.29 11.60 23.60
CA ALA A 271 -4.62 10.61 24.62
C ALA A 271 -3.60 10.54 25.75
N LEU A 272 -2.30 10.71 25.47
CA LEU A 272 -1.21 10.46 26.42
C LEU A 272 -0.46 11.71 26.85
N GLY A 273 -0.66 12.84 26.19
CA GLY A 273 0.06 14.10 26.48
C GLY A 273 1.58 14.00 26.23
N THR A 274 2.02 13.10 25.36
CA THR A 274 3.44 12.83 25.10
C THR A 274 4.07 13.86 24.17
N SER A 275 5.40 14.00 24.22
CA SER A 275 6.16 14.77 23.24
C SER A 275 6.03 14.19 21.83
N ASP A 276 6.32 14.99 20.80
CA ASP A 276 6.23 14.57 19.40
C ASP A 276 7.09 13.34 19.11
N SER A 277 8.33 13.30 19.64
CA SER A 277 9.22 12.15 19.47
C SER A 277 8.72 10.90 20.18
N ALA A 278 8.22 11.03 21.42
CA ALA A 278 7.63 9.89 22.15
C ALA A 278 6.35 9.39 21.47
N THR A 279 5.50 10.29 21.00
CA THR A 279 4.31 9.96 20.19
C THR A 279 4.70 9.15 18.96
N ALA A 280 5.70 9.59 18.21
CA ALA A 280 6.17 8.92 17.01
C ALA A 280 6.71 7.50 17.29
N VAL A 281 7.42 7.29 18.41
CA VAL A 281 7.87 5.96 18.84
C VAL A 281 6.68 5.05 19.18
N ILE A 282 5.67 5.56 19.88
CA ILE A 282 4.45 4.79 20.19
C ILE A 282 3.70 4.42 18.90
N VAL A 283 3.59 5.34 17.95
CA VAL A 283 3.00 5.06 16.63
C VAL A 283 3.80 3.99 15.89
N GLY A 284 5.13 4.06 15.91
CA GLY A 284 5.99 3.02 15.37
C GLY A 284 5.76 1.64 16.00
N ALA A 285 5.55 1.60 17.34
CA ALA A 285 5.23 0.35 18.04
C ALA A 285 3.87 -0.23 17.64
N ILE A 286 2.85 0.62 17.40
CA ILE A 286 1.54 0.19 16.87
C ILE A 286 1.73 -0.46 15.49
N TYR A 287 2.51 0.16 14.60
CA TYR A 287 2.77 -0.41 13.27
C TYR A 287 3.65 -1.66 13.33
N LEU A 288 4.59 -1.75 14.28
CA LEU A 288 5.38 -2.96 14.50
C LEU A 288 4.48 -4.14 14.88
N LEU A 289 3.53 -3.91 15.80
CA LEU A 289 2.55 -4.94 16.15
C LEU A 289 1.74 -5.39 14.93
N ALA A 290 1.24 -4.48 14.12
CA ALA A 290 0.54 -4.81 12.88
C ALA A 290 1.44 -5.57 11.90
N ALA A 291 2.72 -5.17 11.75
CA ALA A 291 3.69 -5.84 10.90
C ALA A 291 3.94 -7.29 11.31
N LEU A 292 4.03 -7.58 12.61
CA LEU A 292 4.21 -8.94 13.15
C LEU A 292 2.99 -9.84 12.90
N VAL A 293 1.81 -9.25 12.72
CA VAL A 293 0.59 -10.01 12.40
C VAL A 293 0.54 -10.47 10.95
N TYR A 294 1.25 -9.82 9.99
CA TYR A 294 1.20 -10.21 8.57
C TYR A 294 1.51 -11.69 8.31
N PRO A 295 2.66 -12.25 8.77
CA PRO A 295 2.95 -13.65 8.54
C PRO A 295 1.98 -14.59 9.26
N LEU A 296 1.52 -14.22 10.45
CA LEU A 296 0.56 -15.02 11.23
C LEU A 296 -0.81 -15.04 10.53
N ALA A 297 -1.29 -13.91 10.05
CA ALA A 297 -2.54 -13.79 9.31
C ALA A 297 -2.49 -14.59 7.99
N GLY A 298 -1.36 -14.55 7.28
CA GLY A 298 -1.14 -15.35 6.07
C GLY A 298 -1.22 -16.85 6.35
N MET A 299 -0.45 -17.33 7.34
CA MET A 299 -0.47 -18.75 7.74
C MET A 299 -1.87 -19.21 8.20
N LEU A 300 -2.55 -18.37 8.97
CA LEU A 300 -3.90 -18.66 9.44
C LEU A 300 -4.89 -18.73 8.29
N SER A 301 -4.82 -17.76 7.37
CA SER A 301 -5.65 -17.72 6.17
C SER A 301 -5.45 -18.93 5.27
N ASP A 302 -4.20 -19.44 5.15
CA ASP A 302 -3.89 -20.64 4.38
C ASP A 302 -4.42 -21.91 5.06
N ARG A 303 -4.31 -22.01 6.38
CA ARG A 303 -4.81 -23.16 7.16
C ARG A 303 -6.34 -23.25 7.15
N ILE A 304 -7.04 -22.12 7.34
CA ILE A 304 -8.50 -22.08 7.36
C ILE A 304 -9.07 -22.23 5.95
N GLY A 305 -8.41 -21.70 4.91
CA GLY A 305 -8.85 -21.75 3.53
C GLY A 305 -10.05 -20.83 3.21
N ASP A 306 -10.64 -20.19 4.21
CA ASP A 306 -11.78 -19.28 4.09
C ASP A 306 -11.31 -17.84 3.90
N ARG A 307 -11.06 -17.44 2.66
CA ARG A 307 -10.55 -16.10 2.32
C ARG A 307 -11.57 -14.99 2.62
N CYS A 308 -12.86 -15.25 2.38
CA CYS A 308 -13.91 -14.27 2.65
C CYS A 308 -14.11 -14.06 4.15
N GLY A 309 -14.09 -15.14 4.95
CA GLY A 309 -14.19 -15.04 6.41
C GLY A 309 -13.00 -14.30 7.03
N MET A 310 -11.78 -14.56 6.54
CA MET A 310 -10.58 -13.83 6.99
C MET A 310 -10.63 -12.34 6.60
N THR A 311 -11.13 -12.02 5.40
CA THR A 311 -11.34 -10.63 4.98
C THR A 311 -12.36 -9.92 5.88
N ALA A 312 -13.49 -10.59 6.20
CA ALA A 312 -14.49 -10.07 7.13
C ALA A 312 -13.92 -9.87 8.54
N LEU A 313 -13.07 -10.80 9.02
CA LEU A 313 -12.38 -10.68 10.31
C LEU A 313 -11.50 -9.43 10.35
N GLY A 314 -10.74 -9.14 9.28
CA GLY A 314 -9.93 -7.91 9.19
C GLY A 314 -10.79 -6.65 9.35
N LEU A 315 -11.94 -6.59 8.67
CA LEU A 315 -12.89 -5.47 8.81
C LEU A 315 -13.56 -5.43 10.20
N ALA A 316 -13.78 -6.58 10.84
CA ALA A 316 -14.27 -6.64 12.21
C ALA A 316 -13.26 -6.02 13.20
N PHE A 317 -11.95 -6.24 13.03
CA PHE A 317 -10.92 -5.56 13.82
C PHE A 317 -10.94 -4.05 13.60
N TYR A 318 -11.14 -3.58 12.38
CA TYR A 318 -11.33 -2.15 12.10
C TYR A 318 -12.59 -1.60 12.78
N CYS A 319 -13.68 -2.34 12.76
CA CYS A 319 -14.94 -1.96 13.42
C CYS A 319 -14.76 -1.86 14.94
N VAL A 320 -14.25 -2.92 15.58
CA VAL A 320 -14.05 -2.97 17.04
C VAL A 320 -13.06 -1.90 17.49
N GLY A 321 -11.93 -1.78 16.81
CA GLY A 321 -10.94 -0.73 17.09
C GLY A 321 -11.51 0.66 16.90
N GLY A 322 -12.28 0.91 15.81
CA GLY A 322 -12.94 2.19 15.55
C GLY A 322 -13.97 2.57 16.63
N ILE A 323 -14.80 1.61 17.08
CA ILE A 323 -15.71 1.81 18.20
C ILE A 323 -14.91 2.12 19.48
N GLY A 324 -13.81 1.40 19.72
CA GLY A 324 -12.93 1.65 20.88
C GLY A 324 -12.34 3.06 20.85
N VAL A 325 -11.83 3.52 19.69
CA VAL A 325 -11.33 4.89 19.54
C VAL A 325 -12.42 5.93 19.81
N ALA A 326 -13.66 5.65 19.40
CA ALA A 326 -14.78 6.57 19.57
C ALA A 326 -15.28 6.68 21.01
N LEU A 327 -15.33 5.56 21.73
CA LEU A 327 -16.05 5.47 23.02
C LEU A 327 -15.12 5.41 24.25
N LEU A 328 -13.87 4.95 24.10
CA LEU A 328 -12.94 4.86 25.21
C LEU A 328 -12.40 6.23 25.61
N PRO A 329 -12.09 6.46 26.90
CA PRO A 329 -11.53 7.71 27.36
C PRO A 329 -10.16 7.98 26.73
N HIS A 330 -9.73 9.25 26.71
CA HIS A 330 -8.43 9.70 26.21
C HIS A 330 -7.29 9.22 27.14
N THR A 331 -7.00 7.94 27.07
CA THR A 331 -6.01 7.23 27.87
C THR A 331 -5.32 6.16 27.02
N ILE A 332 -4.45 5.37 27.67
CA ILE A 332 -3.81 4.21 27.04
C ILE A 332 -4.83 3.25 26.40
N LEU A 333 -6.06 3.16 26.89
CA LEU A 333 -7.11 2.31 26.33
C LEU A 333 -7.48 2.72 24.91
N ARG A 334 -7.50 4.03 24.62
CA ARG A 334 -7.75 4.55 23.28
C ARG A 334 -6.59 4.21 22.33
N VAL A 335 -5.36 4.26 22.81
CA VAL A 335 -4.17 3.86 22.06
C VAL A 335 -4.18 2.36 21.76
N LEU A 336 -4.59 1.53 22.70
CA LEU A 336 -4.79 0.09 22.46
C LEU A 336 -5.90 -0.17 21.43
N ALA A 337 -6.97 0.61 21.43
CA ALA A 337 -8.01 0.53 20.40
C ALA A 337 -7.48 0.88 19.00
N LEU A 338 -6.59 1.88 18.89
CA LEU A 338 -5.86 2.18 17.64
C LEU A 338 -4.98 1.00 17.19
N ALA A 339 -4.30 0.34 18.13
CA ALA A 339 -3.50 -0.85 17.81
C ALA A 339 -4.38 -2.00 17.29
N VAL A 340 -5.53 -2.26 17.95
CA VAL A 340 -6.53 -3.25 17.50
C VAL A 340 -7.02 -2.92 16.09
N LEU A 341 -7.32 -1.65 15.82
CA LEU A 341 -7.74 -1.20 14.49
C LEU A 341 -6.67 -1.50 13.44
N GLN A 342 -5.40 -1.18 13.71
CA GLN A 342 -4.31 -1.39 12.75
C GLN A 342 -4.01 -2.87 12.48
N ILE A 343 -4.29 -3.79 13.41
CA ILE A 343 -4.21 -5.25 13.19
C ILE A 343 -5.19 -5.71 12.11
N GLY A 344 -6.29 -5.00 11.89
CA GLY A 344 -7.25 -5.32 10.83
C GLY A 344 -6.65 -5.31 9.43
N ASN A 345 -5.65 -4.46 9.16
CA ASN A 345 -5.01 -4.34 7.84
C ASN A 345 -4.32 -5.64 7.38
N PRO A 346 -3.36 -6.21 8.11
CA PRO A 346 -2.70 -7.45 7.70
C PRO A 346 -3.66 -8.62 7.54
N ILE A 347 -4.67 -8.74 8.40
CA ILE A 347 -5.68 -9.81 8.30
C ILE A 347 -6.48 -9.68 7.00
N PHE A 348 -6.92 -8.47 6.66
CA PHE A 348 -7.65 -8.19 5.43
C PHE A 348 -6.78 -8.43 4.19
N MET A 349 -5.61 -7.79 4.12
CA MET A 349 -4.78 -7.73 2.92
C MET A 349 -4.22 -9.09 2.49
N THR A 350 -3.91 -9.97 3.45
CA THR A 350 -3.41 -11.33 3.15
C THR A 350 -4.47 -12.24 2.51
N SER A 351 -5.75 -11.89 2.62
CA SER A 351 -6.86 -12.74 2.16
C SER A 351 -7.65 -12.14 1.02
N PHE A 352 -7.86 -10.81 1.02
CA PHE A 352 -8.76 -10.13 0.11
C PHE A 352 -8.41 -10.33 -1.37
N TRP A 353 -7.16 -10.12 -1.75
CA TRP A 353 -6.74 -10.20 -3.16
C TRP A 353 -6.81 -11.60 -3.76
N CYS A 354 -6.91 -12.62 -2.91
CA CYS A 354 -7.17 -13.99 -3.37
C CYS A 354 -8.61 -14.20 -3.85
N VAL A 355 -9.56 -13.32 -3.49
CA VAL A 355 -10.97 -13.46 -3.86
C VAL A 355 -11.20 -13.10 -5.33
N PRO A 356 -10.85 -11.87 -5.82
CA PRO A 356 -11.04 -11.52 -7.22
C PRO A 356 -10.24 -12.41 -8.19
N THR A 357 -9.04 -12.88 -7.80
CA THR A 357 -8.22 -13.78 -8.64
C THR A 357 -8.83 -15.17 -8.84
N LYS A 358 -9.73 -15.62 -7.94
CA LYS A 358 -10.48 -16.87 -8.10
C LYS A 358 -11.71 -16.71 -8.99
N LEU A 359 -12.29 -15.50 -9.02
CA LEU A 359 -13.50 -15.20 -9.79
C LEU A 359 -13.21 -14.91 -11.25
N LEU A 360 -12.05 -14.35 -11.54
CA LEU A 360 -11.65 -13.91 -12.87
C LEU A 360 -10.38 -14.60 -13.31
N LYS A 361 -10.23 -14.80 -14.62
CA LYS A 361 -9.04 -15.42 -15.24
C LYS A 361 -8.43 -14.48 -16.29
N GLY A 362 -7.15 -14.64 -16.57
CA GLY A 362 -6.45 -13.93 -17.63
C GLY A 362 -6.50 -12.40 -17.50
N SER A 363 -6.71 -11.71 -18.61
CA SER A 363 -6.75 -10.24 -18.68
C SER A 363 -7.93 -9.62 -17.93
N SER A 364 -9.05 -10.35 -17.77
CA SER A 364 -10.21 -9.91 -16.99
C SER A 364 -9.88 -9.82 -15.49
N ALA A 365 -9.01 -10.68 -14.96
CA ALA A 365 -8.57 -10.60 -13.57
C ALA A 365 -7.76 -9.33 -13.31
N ALA A 366 -6.82 -8.99 -14.20
CA ALA A 366 -6.02 -7.78 -14.08
C ALA A 366 -6.88 -6.51 -14.13
N ALA A 367 -7.84 -6.44 -15.07
CA ALA A 367 -8.77 -5.32 -15.18
C ALA A 367 -9.69 -5.20 -13.97
N GLY A 368 -10.19 -6.33 -13.43
CA GLY A 368 -11.02 -6.35 -12.23
C GLY A 368 -10.27 -5.90 -10.98
N ILE A 369 -9.04 -6.36 -10.78
CA ILE A 369 -8.17 -5.93 -9.68
C ILE A 369 -7.89 -4.42 -9.79
N ALA A 370 -7.58 -3.92 -10.99
CA ALA A 370 -7.35 -2.50 -11.22
C ALA A 370 -8.59 -1.66 -10.89
N LEU A 371 -9.78 -2.11 -11.30
CA LEU A 371 -11.04 -1.42 -11.00
C LEU A 371 -11.31 -1.35 -9.49
N ILE A 372 -11.20 -2.49 -8.80
CA ILE A 372 -11.38 -2.55 -7.34
C ILE A 372 -10.36 -1.63 -6.65
N SER A 373 -9.09 -1.69 -7.08
CA SER A 373 -8.02 -0.87 -6.51
C SER A 373 -8.27 0.62 -6.72
N SER A 374 -8.52 1.06 -7.96
CA SER A 374 -8.68 2.48 -8.27
C SER A 374 -9.89 3.09 -7.56
N ILE A 375 -11.06 2.43 -7.61
CA ILE A 375 -12.26 2.96 -6.93
C ILE A 375 -12.09 2.85 -5.41
N GLY A 376 -11.62 1.72 -4.89
CA GLY A 376 -11.49 1.50 -3.47
C GLY A 376 -10.47 2.44 -2.82
N THR A 377 -9.36 2.74 -3.50
CA THR A 377 -8.33 3.67 -2.99
C THR A 377 -8.86 5.11 -2.82
N THR A 378 -9.95 5.51 -3.52
CA THR A 378 -10.60 6.80 -3.27
C THR A 378 -11.11 6.92 -1.83
N GLY A 379 -11.35 5.81 -1.12
CA GLY A 379 -11.63 5.79 0.31
C GLY A 379 -10.58 6.53 1.15
N GLY A 380 -9.32 6.54 0.69
CA GLY A 380 -8.24 7.31 1.31
C GLY A 380 -8.46 8.83 1.28
N PHE A 381 -9.31 9.34 0.39
CA PHE A 381 -9.78 10.74 0.43
C PHE A 381 -10.87 10.93 1.49
N PHE A 382 -11.85 10.05 1.51
CA PHE A 382 -13.02 10.22 2.38
C PHE A 382 -12.69 10.06 3.85
N GLY A 383 -11.88 9.07 4.23
CA GLY A 383 -11.56 8.77 5.63
C GLY A 383 -10.97 9.96 6.39
N PRO A 384 -9.79 10.47 6.00
CA PRO A 384 -9.19 11.61 6.67
C PRO A 384 -10.05 12.87 6.63
N SER A 385 -10.74 13.10 5.50
CA SER A 385 -11.62 14.27 5.31
C SER A 385 -12.83 14.25 6.25
N ILE A 386 -13.49 13.09 6.41
CA ILE A 386 -14.65 12.92 7.29
C ILE A 386 -14.22 13.13 8.76
N ILE A 387 -13.08 12.55 9.17
CA ILE A 387 -12.57 12.73 10.55
C ILE A 387 -12.28 14.21 10.79
N GLY A 388 -11.58 14.87 9.86
CA GLY A 388 -11.23 16.27 9.99
C GLY A 388 -12.44 17.20 10.05
N TYR A 389 -13.43 16.99 9.17
CA TYR A 389 -14.66 17.77 9.11
C TYR A 389 -15.49 17.61 10.39
N LEU A 390 -15.75 16.38 10.82
CA LEU A 390 -16.54 16.11 12.03
C LEU A 390 -15.83 16.61 13.29
N LYS A 391 -14.51 16.43 13.41
CA LYS A 391 -13.74 16.98 14.54
C LYS A 391 -13.83 18.51 14.59
N GLN A 392 -13.82 19.18 13.45
CA GLN A 392 -13.96 20.65 13.42
C GLN A 392 -15.37 21.13 13.79
N THR A 393 -16.41 20.45 13.31
CA THR A 393 -17.80 20.90 13.48
C THR A 393 -18.40 20.50 14.82
N THR A 394 -18.03 19.33 15.35
CA THR A 394 -18.57 18.78 16.60
C THR A 394 -17.63 18.90 17.81
N GLY A 395 -16.37 19.29 17.58
CA GLY A 395 -15.33 19.28 18.61
C GLY A 395 -14.82 17.87 18.98
N SER A 396 -15.37 16.79 18.36
CA SER A 396 -15.05 15.40 18.67
C SER A 396 -14.83 14.60 17.41
N ASP A 397 -13.94 13.61 17.48
CA ASP A 397 -13.71 12.63 16.44
C ASP A 397 -14.56 11.35 16.59
N SER A 398 -15.27 11.19 17.73
CA SER A 398 -16.05 9.99 18.05
C SER A 398 -17.09 9.66 16.98
N GLY A 399 -17.85 10.66 16.52
CA GLY A 399 -18.86 10.46 15.47
C GLY A 399 -18.26 9.98 14.17
N ALA A 400 -17.07 10.48 13.80
CA ALA A 400 -16.36 10.04 12.62
C ALA A 400 -15.94 8.56 12.73
N PHE A 401 -15.30 8.17 13.83
CA PHE A 401 -14.88 6.78 14.04
C PHE A 401 -16.06 5.81 14.14
N LEU A 402 -17.19 6.20 14.71
CA LEU A 402 -18.42 5.38 14.71
C LEU A 402 -18.96 5.20 13.29
N GLY A 403 -19.03 6.25 12.49
CA GLY A 403 -19.45 6.15 11.08
C GLY A 403 -18.55 5.25 10.25
N LEU A 404 -17.22 5.40 10.42
CA LEU A 404 -16.22 4.57 9.75
C LEU A 404 -16.26 3.11 10.23
N ALA A 405 -16.50 2.87 11.52
CA ALA A 405 -16.72 1.52 12.07
C ALA A 405 -17.97 0.87 11.46
N GLY A 406 -19.06 1.64 11.30
CA GLY A 406 -20.27 1.19 10.61
C GLY A 406 -20.01 0.80 9.15
N LEU A 407 -19.19 1.57 8.43
CA LEU A 407 -18.77 1.24 7.06
C LEU A 407 -17.93 -0.04 7.02
N ALA A 408 -17.00 -0.23 7.97
CA ALA A 408 -16.22 -1.46 8.09
C ALA A 408 -17.11 -2.68 8.39
N LEU A 409 -18.10 -2.52 9.27
CA LEU A 409 -19.09 -3.56 9.58
C LEU A 409 -19.91 -3.95 8.35
N LEU A 410 -20.37 -2.96 7.57
CA LEU A 410 -21.08 -3.21 6.31
C LEU A 410 -20.21 -3.99 5.32
N GLY A 411 -18.95 -3.62 5.16
CA GLY A 411 -18.00 -4.35 4.34
C GLY A 411 -17.77 -5.78 4.82
N ALA A 412 -17.72 -6.01 6.14
CA ALA A 412 -17.60 -7.35 6.73
C ALA A 412 -18.83 -8.23 6.40
N PHE A 413 -20.05 -7.69 6.51
CA PHE A 413 -21.28 -8.39 6.13
C PHE A 413 -21.31 -8.76 4.66
N VAL A 414 -20.83 -7.86 3.78
CA VAL A 414 -20.71 -8.17 2.34
C VAL A 414 -19.74 -9.33 2.11
N CYS A 415 -18.60 -9.38 2.80
CA CYS A 415 -17.67 -10.51 2.69
C CYS A 415 -18.28 -11.83 3.19
N ILE A 416 -19.07 -11.80 4.26
CA ILE A 416 -19.80 -12.97 4.78
C ILE A 416 -20.87 -13.43 3.76
N GLY A 417 -21.63 -12.49 3.16
CA GLY A 417 -22.59 -12.79 2.12
C GLY A 417 -21.95 -13.43 0.87
N LEU A 418 -20.79 -12.91 0.44
CA LEU A 418 -20.00 -13.50 -0.65
C LEU A 418 -19.53 -14.92 -0.34
N ARG A 419 -19.18 -15.23 0.90
CA ARG A 419 -18.84 -16.59 1.33
C ARG A 419 -19.96 -17.58 1.08
N GLN A 420 -21.20 -17.16 1.39
CA GLN A 420 -22.40 -17.99 1.19
C GLN A 420 -22.76 -18.14 -0.29
N ALA A 421 -22.71 -17.04 -1.06
CA ALA A 421 -23.11 -17.01 -2.46
C ALA A 421 -22.14 -17.74 -3.41
N THR A 422 -20.84 -17.74 -3.12
CA THR A 422 -19.78 -18.25 -4.02
C THR A 422 -19.30 -19.65 -3.69
N ALA A 423 -19.88 -20.33 -2.70
CA ALA A 423 -19.43 -21.64 -2.20
C ALA A 423 -17.90 -21.65 -1.85
N PHE A 424 -17.35 -20.51 -1.43
CA PHE A 424 -16.00 -20.41 -0.86
C PHE A 424 -15.94 -21.13 0.50
N ARG A 425 -16.56 -22.33 0.57
CA ARG A 425 -16.47 -23.19 1.75
C ARG A 425 -15.07 -23.75 1.85
N PRO A 426 -14.50 -23.82 3.05
CA PRO A 426 -13.25 -24.53 3.25
C PRO A 426 -13.44 -25.98 2.73
N ARG A 427 -12.56 -26.44 1.86
CA ARG A 427 -12.53 -27.87 1.54
C ARG A 427 -12.17 -28.57 2.83
N PRO A 428 -12.96 -29.56 3.30
CA PRO A 428 -12.54 -30.38 4.43
C PRO A 428 -11.16 -30.95 4.10
N ASN A 429 -10.23 -30.83 5.04
CA ASN A 429 -8.87 -31.31 4.92
C ASN A 429 -8.88 -32.79 4.46
N LEU A 430 -8.41 -33.04 3.25
CA LEU A 430 -8.01 -34.38 2.81
C LEU A 430 -6.64 -34.75 3.47
N ILE A 431 -6.59 -34.68 4.79
CA ILE A 431 -5.58 -35.37 5.59
C ILE A 431 -6.22 -36.69 5.98
N GLY A 432 -6.06 -37.68 5.12
CA GLY A 432 -6.64 -38.99 5.36
C GLY A 432 -6.61 -39.88 4.14
N VAL A 433 -5.51 -39.89 3.38
CA VAL A 433 -5.20 -41.05 2.53
C VAL A 433 -4.15 -41.87 3.27
N ALA A 434 -4.62 -42.84 4.03
CA ALA A 434 -3.79 -43.91 4.52
C ALA A 434 -3.12 -44.59 3.31
N PRO A 435 -1.83 -45.02 3.40
CA PRO A 435 -1.21 -45.77 2.36
C PRO A 435 -1.92 -47.13 2.26
N SER A 436 -2.52 -47.40 1.08
CA SER A 436 -3.03 -48.71 0.77
C SER A 436 -1.87 -49.71 0.84
N SER A 437 -1.94 -50.60 1.83
CA SER A 437 -1.16 -51.82 1.87
C SER A 437 -1.39 -52.61 0.58
N GLN A 438 -0.38 -52.66 -0.29
CA GLN A 438 -0.29 -53.73 -1.28
C GLN A 438 0.45 -54.88 -0.62
N SER A 439 -0.31 -55.92 -0.25
CA SER A 439 0.16 -57.26 0.03
C SER A 439 -0.41 -58.20 -1.02
N ALA A 440 0.47 -59.02 -1.53
CA ALA A 440 0.42 -60.20 -2.38
C ALA A 440 0.75 -59.98 -3.84
#